data_8c25bcb1a84cc8229cfcb0969e007af8
#
_entry.id   8c25bcb1a84cc8229cfcb0969e007af8
#
_cell.length_a   1.000
_cell.length_b   1.000
_cell.length_c   1.000
_cell.angle_alpha   90.00
_cell.angle_beta   90.00
_cell.angle_gamma   90.00
#
_symmetry.space_group_name_H-M   'P 1'
#
loop_
_entity.id
_entity.type
_entity.pdbx_description
1 polymer ?
#
loop_
_entity_poly.entity_id
_entity_poly.type
_entity_poly.pdbx_seq_one_letter_code
_entity_poly.pdbx_strand_id
1 'polypeptide(L)'
;EFDETILLNPDIEYEAPSSHLNAMNLIANSHLWNHMLYARILKVFYSKKIRFVNKVYDRTDYSQESVHNARKNTLKYIAASWIDRLLGLIQNNHKIALVTSYFDIRSLVKISLKIGQIPRLYTEFDKVIKMPKILSSSRKLTLDLMCQSQFENFVRDNVLLDAPVPYIEGYRVIWSNALHLLPNCKVIFDANSYWYNELFKTWCAEKVNLGGVLIVSEHGSSIQSKYQSFSHESKISDIFVVWRKALKKNQIQLPPNK
;
A
#
# COMPACT_ATOMS: atom_id res chain seq x y z
N GLU A 1 1.15 -0.68 43.07
CA GLU A 1 2.41 -0.69 42.29
C GLU A 1 2.67 -2.14 41.86
N PHE A 2 2.88 -2.37 40.56
CA PHE A 2 3.20 -3.71 40.03
C PHE A 2 4.71 -3.91 40.16
N ASP A 3 5.11 -5.02 40.76
CA ASP A 3 6.52 -5.32 40.99
C ASP A 3 7.23 -5.79 39.71
N GLU A 4 6.52 -6.39 38.78
CA GLU A 4 7.06 -6.94 37.55
C GLU A 4 6.04 -6.89 36.39
N THR A 5 6.50 -6.58 35.17
CA THR A 5 5.73 -6.71 33.94
C THR A 5 6.19 -7.96 33.18
N ILE A 6 5.26 -8.85 32.86
CA ILE A 6 5.53 -10.07 32.10
C ILE A 6 5.13 -9.83 30.64
N LEU A 7 6.07 -9.99 29.74
CA LEU A 7 5.86 -9.84 28.29
C LEU A 7 6.28 -11.10 27.55
N LEU A 8 5.73 -11.28 26.36
CA LEU A 8 6.24 -12.28 25.46
C LEU A 8 7.58 -11.86 24.89
N ASN A 9 8.47 -12.83 24.70
CA ASN A 9 9.75 -12.56 24.09
C ASN A 9 9.55 -12.11 22.63
N PRO A 10 9.94 -10.88 22.26
CA PRO A 10 9.79 -10.36 20.90
C PRO A 10 10.75 -11.00 19.88
N ASP A 11 11.70 -11.83 20.34
CA ASP A 11 12.67 -12.51 19.48
C ASP A 11 12.15 -13.87 18.94
N ILE A 12 10.91 -14.27 19.34
CA ILE A 12 10.25 -15.45 18.77
C ILE A 12 9.82 -15.13 17.34
N GLU A 13 10.13 -16.02 16.40
CA GLU A 13 9.89 -15.94 14.95
C GLU A 13 8.81 -14.94 14.52
N TYR A 14 9.27 -13.76 14.16
CA TYR A 14 8.44 -12.67 13.66
C TYR A 14 8.32 -12.79 12.14
N GLU A 15 7.10 -12.86 11.65
CA GLU A 15 6.85 -12.81 10.19
C GLU A 15 6.60 -11.36 9.76
N ALA A 16 7.42 -10.88 8.85
CA ALA A 16 7.19 -9.57 8.26
C ALA A 16 5.89 -9.55 7.45
N PRO A 17 5.18 -8.41 7.39
CA PRO A 17 3.95 -8.30 6.63
C PRO A 17 4.13 -8.68 5.17
N SER A 18 3.18 -9.46 4.63
CA SER A 18 3.23 -9.95 3.24
C SER A 18 2.94 -8.84 2.21
N SER A 19 2.29 -7.76 2.63
CA SER A 19 1.92 -6.61 1.80
C SER A 19 1.73 -5.35 2.66
N HIS A 20 1.62 -4.18 2.04
CA HIS A 20 1.24 -2.95 2.75
C HIS A 20 -0.14 -3.07 3.40
N LEU A 21 -1.12 -3.62 2.68
CA LEU A 21 -2.46 -3.85 3.23
C LEU A 21 -2.43 -4.79 4.43
N ASN A 22 -1.62 -5.85 4.37
CA ASN A 22 -1.43 -6.76 5.49
C ASN A 22 -0.77 -6.04 6.68
N ALA A 23 0.25 -5.20 6.45
CA ALA A 23 0.86 -4.39 7.51
C ALA A 23 -0.17 -3.47 8.20
N MET A 24 -0.99 -2.77 7.42
CA MET A 24 -2.05 -1.92 7.96
C MET A 24 -3.07 -2.70 8.78
N ASN A 25 -3.46 -3.89 8.34
CA ASN A 25 -4.37 -4.77 9.07
C ASN A 25 -3.74 -5.29 10.36
N LEU A 26 -2.47 -5.67 10.35
CA LEU A 26 -1.75 -6.11 11.55
C LEU A 26 -1.67 -4.98 12.58
N ILE A 27 -1.29 -3.78 12.16
CA ILE A 27 -1.23 -2.59 13.04
C ILE A 27 -2.60 -2.29 13.65
N ALA A 28 -3.67 -2.36 12.86
CA ALA A 28 -5.00 -1.98 13.31
C ALA A 28 -5.70 -3.06 14.15
N ASN A 29 -5.46 -4.35 13.87
CA ASN A 29 -6.32 -5.42 14.34
C ASN A 29 -5.60 -6.58 15.05
N SER A 30 -4.27 -6.73 14.90
CA SER A 30 -3.55 -7.84 15.53
C SER A 30 -3.03 -7.44 16.91
N HIS A 31 -3.64 -7.98 17.96
CA HIS A 31 -3.14 -7.80 19.32
C HIS A 31 -1.74 -8.40 19.48
N LEU A 32 -1.46 -9.54 18.88
CA LEU A 32 -0.16 -10.19 18.94
C LEU A 32 0.92 -9.33 18.27
N TRP A 33 0.68 -8.83 17.07
CA TRP A 33 1.64 -7.98 16.35
C TRP A 33 1.96 -6.70 17.14
N ASN A 34 0.92 -6.04 17.66
CA ASN A 34 1.09 -4.85 18.49
C ASN A 34 1.84 -5.18 19.79
N HIS A 35 1.53 -6.33 20.44
CA HIS A 35 2.24 -6.77 21.63
C HIS A 35 3.74 -6.97 21.35
N MET A 36 4.09 -7.62 20.25
CA MET A 36 5.50 -7.86 19.87
C MET A 36 6.23 -6.55 19.58
N LEU A 37 5.58 -5.59 18.92
CA LEU A 37 6.15 -4.24 18.70
C LEU A 37 6.41 -3.53 20.04
N TYR A 38 5.42 -3.49 20.93
CA TYR A 38 5.57 -2.87 22.25
C TYR A 38 6.61 -3.59 23.11
N ALA A 39 6.68 -4.92 23.07
CA ALA A 39 7.68 -5.68 23.79
C ALA A 39 9.11 -5.32 23.36
N ARG A 40 9.35 -5.11 22.04
CA ARG A 40 10.65 -4.62 21.54
C ARG A 40 10.97 -3.21 22.04
N ILE A 41 10.01 -2.31 22.03
CA ILE A 41 10.17 -0.96 22.56
C ILE A 41 10.54 -1.02 24.05
N LEU A 42 9.77 -1.76 24.84
CA LEU A 42 9.98 -1.87 26.29
C LEU A 42 11.30 -2.57 26.62
N LYS A 43 11.74 -3.56 25.84
CA LYS A 43 13.04 -4.23 25.98
C LYS A 43 14.19 -3.23 25.89
N VAL A 44 14.10 -2.24 24.99
CA VAL A 44 15.14 -1.21 24.81
C VAL A 44 15.09 -0.12 25.89
N PHE A 45 13.90 0.36 26.24
CA PHE A 45 13.75 1.55 27.07
C PHE A 45 13.56 1.26 28.56
N TYR A 46 13.06 0.05 28.92
CA TYR A 46 12.60 -0.26 30.29
C TYR A 46 13.02 -1.65 30.79
N SER A 47 14.16 -2.18 30.39
CA SER A 47 14.58 -3.56 30.65
C SER A 47 14.63 -4.01 32.12
N LYS A 48 14.73 -3.09 33.07
CA LYS A 48 14.99 -3.42 34.49
C LYS A 48 13.79 -4.01 35.27
N LYS A 49 12.55 -3.89 34.77
CA LYS A 49 11.32 -4.38 35.44
C LYS A 49 10.49 -5.31 34.53
N ILE A 50 11.10 -5.93 33.54
CA ILE A 50 10.38 -6.74 32.55
C ILE A 50 10.97 -8.14 32.55
N ARG A 51 10.09 -9.14 32.68
CA ARG A 51 10.41 -10.54 32.47
C ARG A 51 9.81 -11.02 31.15
N PHE A 52 10.64 -11.54 30.26
CA PHE A 52 10.21 -12.12 28.99
C PHE A 52 9.94 -13.60 29.15
N VAL A 53 8.80 -14.06 28.62
CA VAL A 53 8.41 -15.46 28.58
C VAL A 53 8.29 -15.95 27.15
N ASN A 54 8.82 -17.15 26.89
CA ASN A 54 8.69 -17.81 25.60
C ASN A 54 7.36 -18.59 25.58
N LYS A 55 6.37 -18.10 24.86
CA LYS A 55 5.11 -18.81 24.66
C LYS A 55 4.82 -18.87 23.16
N VAL A 56 4.52 -20.06 22.66
CA VAL A 56 4.08 -20.24 21.28
C VAL A 56 2.65 -19.70 21.18
N TYR A 57 2.43 -18.75 20.29
CA TYR A 57 1.10 -18.23 19.97
C TYR A 57 0.52 -18.94 18.76
N ASP A 58 -0.79 -19.06 18.77
CA ASP A 58 -1.51 -19.53 17.61
C ASP A 58 -1.41 -18.47 16.50
N ARG A 59 -0.83 -18.86 15.35
CA ARG A 59 -0.57 -17.97 14.21
C ARG A 59 -1.84 -17.57 13.46
N THR A 60 -3.01 -18.03 13.87
CA THR A 60 -4.29 -17.70 13.22
C THR A 60 -4.60 -16.21 13.21
N ASP A 61 -4.05 -15.44 14.14
CA ASP A 61 -4.17 -13.97 14.17
C ASP A 61 -3.49 -13.24 12.99
N TYR A 62 -2.58 -13.89 12.28
CA TYR A 62 -1.91 -13.33 11.09
C TYR A 62 -2.68 -13.54 9.79
N SER A 63 -3.74 -14.35 9.79
CA SER A 63 -4.38 -14.86 8.57
C SER A 63 -5.53 -14.02 8.01
N GLN A 64 -5.74 -12.78 8.44
CA GLN A 64 -6.85 -11.94 7.93
C GLN A 64 -6.67 -11.40 6.49
N GLU A 65 -5.91 -12.06 5.64
CA GLU A 65 -5.94 -11.78 4.18
C GLU A 65 -7.28 -12.13 3.50
N SER A 66 -8.21 -12.77 4.24
CA SER A 66 -9.35 -13.46 3.65
C SER A 66 -10.44 -12.57 3.03
N VAL A 67 -10.64 -11.33 3.50
CA VAL A 67 -11.81 -10.53 3.05
C VAL A 67 -11.59 -9.91 1.66
N HIS A 68 -10.36 -9.53 1.31
CA HIS A 68 -10.07 -8.94 -0.01
C HIS A 68 -10.06 -9.99 -1.12
N ASN A 69 -9.64 -11.22 -0.80
CA ASN A 69 -9.60 -12.34 -1.74
C ASN A 69 -10.98 -12.95 -2.06
N ALA A 70 -11.95 -12.86 -1.15
CA ALA A 70 -13.28 -13.42 -1.36
C ALA A 70 -14.04 -12.76 -2.52
N ARG A 71 -13.86 -11.45 -2.75
CA ARG A 71 -14.48 -10.75 -3.89
C ARG A 71 -13.88 -11.12 -5.24
N LYS A 72 -12.58 -11.46 -5.27
CA LYS A 72 -11.85 -11.81 -6.51
C LYS A 72 -12.25 -13.18 -7.07
N ASN A 73 -12.86 -14.03 -6.28
CA ASN A 73 -13.27 -15.38 -6.67
C ASN A 73 -14.71 -15.48 -7.19
N THR A 74 -15.42 -14.37 -7.37
CA THR A 74 -16.76 -14.40 -7.95
C THR A 74 -16.69 -14.61 -9.46
N LEU A 75 -17.60 -15.42 -10.02
CA LEU A 75 -17.70 -15.65 -11.47
C LEU A 75 -17.80 -14.34 -12.27
N LYS A 76 -18.54 -13.38 -11.72
CA LYS A 76 -18.67 -12.03 -12.33
C LYS A 76 -17.33 -11.31 -12.43
N TYR A 77 -16.51 -11.36 -11.37
CA TYR A 77 -15.19 -10.73 -11.37
C TYR A 77 -14.23 -11.42 -12.36
N ILE A 78 -14.25 -12.76 -12.39
CA ILE A 78 -13.44 -13.54 -13.32
C ILE A 78 -13.80 -13.20 -14.77
N ALA A 79 -15.09 -13.19 -15.12
CA ALA A 79 -15.56 -12.79 -16.46
C ALA A 79 -15.15 -11.35 -16.81
N ALA A 80 -15.35 -10.40 -15.90
CA ALA A 80 -14.95 -9.01 -16.08
C ALA A 80 -13.42 -8.87 -16.29
N SER A 81 -12.61 -9.63 -15.56
CA SER A 81 -11.16 -9.66 -15.72
C SER A 81 -10.71 -10.20 -17.09
N TRP A 82 -11.36 -11.24 -17.59
CA TRP A 82 -11.08 -11.76 -18.93
C TRP A 82 -11.43 -10.74 -20.02
N ILE A 83 -12.61 -10.11 -19.93
CA ILE A 83 -13.03 -9.06 -20.87
C ILE A 83 -12.05 -7.89 -20.81
N ASP A 84 -11.68 -7.43 -19.63
CA ASP A 84 -10.75 -6.33 -19.44
C ASP A 84 -9.39 -6.61 -20.09
N ARG A 85 -8.84 -7.82 -19.91
CA ARG A 85 -7.59 -8.25 -20.57
C ARG A 85 -7.69 -8.26 -22.09
N LEU A 86 -8.79 -8.78 -22.64
CA LEU A 86 -9.02 -8.76 -24.08
C LEU A 86 -9.09 -7.33 -24.63
N LEU A 87 -9.81 -6.43 -23.94
CA LEU A 87 -9.87 -5.01 -24.30
C LEU A 87 -8.48 -4.35 -24.24
N GLY A 88 -7.63 -4.76 -23.29
CA GLY A 88 -6.25 -4.31 -23.18
C GLY A 88 -5.36 -4.74 -24.36
N LEU A 89 -5.61 -5.90 -24.95
CA LEU A 89 -4.88 -6.36 -26.14
C LEU A 89 -5.30 -5.58 -27.39
N ILE A 90 -6.56 -5.14 -27.46
CA ILE A 90 -7.07 -4.36 -28.60
C ILE A 90 -6.49 -2.93 -28.59
N GLN A 91 -6.37 -2.32 -27.41
CA GLN A 91 -5.83 -0.98 -27.27
C GLN A 91 -4.79 -0.92 -26.18
N ASN A 92 -3.50 -0.90 -26.55
CA ASN A 92 -2.38 -0.85 -25.62
C ASN A 92 -2.01 0.58 -25.19
N ASN A 93 -2.33 1.58 -26.02
CA ASN A 93 -2.02 2.97 -25.74
C ASN A 93 -3.27 3.69 -25.26
N HIS A 94 -3.30 4.04 -23.99
CA HIS A 94 -4.36 4.83 -23.38
C HIS A 94 -3.89 6.27 -23.19
N LYS A 95 -4.80 7.23 -23.42
CA LYS A 95 -4.53 8.64 -23.09
C LYS A 95 -4.45 8.82 -21.59
N ILE A 96 -5.40 8.21 -20.86
CA ILE A 96 -5.51 8.28 -19.42
C ILE A 96 -5.81 6.87 -18.88
N ALA A 97 -5.06 6.41 -17.89
CA ALA A 97 -5.39 5.24 -17.10
C ALA A 97 -6.27 5.66 -15.91
N LEU A 98 -7.54 5.27 -15.91
CA LEU A 98 -8.51 5.56 -14.84
C LEU A 98 -8.53 4.38 -13.85
N VAL A 99 -7.51 4.28 -13.00
CA VAL A 99 -7.35 3.18 -12.04
C VAL A 99 -8.06 3.52 -10.74
N THR A 100 -8.85 2.60 -10.19
CA THR A 100 -9.60 2.77 -8.93
C THR A 100 -10.26 4.17 -8.80
N SER A 101 -10.90 4.61 -9.88
CA SER A 101 -11.39 6.00 -10.00
C SER A 101 -12.65 6.30 -9.16
N TYR A 102 -13.30 5.27 -8.62
CA TYR A 102 -14.64 5.33 -8.00
C TYR A 102 -15.77 5.84 -8.90
N PHE A 103 -15.52 6.06 -10.18
CA PHE A 103 -16.60 6.33 -11.13
C PHE A 103 -17.50 5.09 -11.26
N ASP A 104 -18.80 5.32 -11.32
CA ASP A 104 -19.71 4.26 -11.73
C ASP A 104 -19.39 3.81 -13.16
N ILE A 105 -19.80 2.58 -13.52
CA ILE A 105 -19.45 1.98 -14.82
C ILE A 105 -19.95 2.82 -16.01
N ARG A 106 -21.09 3.49 -15.89
CA ARG A 106 -21.65 4.32 -16.98
C ARG A 106 -20.79 5.57 -17.18
N SER A 107 -20.39 6.22 -16.09
CA SER A 107 -19.49 7.38 -16.09
C SER A 107 -18.11 7.00 -16.65
N LEU A 108 -17.55 5.86 -16.23
CA LEU A 108 -16.28 5.36 -16.74
C LEU A 108 -16.33 5.13 -18.26
N VAL A 109 -17.37 4.47 -18.75
CA VAL A 109 -17.57 4.24 -20.19
C VAL A 109 -17.72 5.58 -20.93
N LYS A 110 -18.57 6.48 -20.45
CA LYS A 110 -18.83 7.79 -21.05
C LYS A 110 -17.56 8.64 -21.13
N ILE A 111 -16.77 8.70 -20.07
CA ILE A 111 -15.49 9.42 -20.02
C ILE A 111 -14.51 8.80 -21.01
N SER A 112 -14.34 7.48 -20.97
CA SER A 112 -13.40 6.77 -21.85
C SER A 112 -13.72 7.00 -23.31
N LEU A 113 -14.97 6.85 -23.72
CA LEU A 113 -15.40 7.09 -25.11
C LEU A 113 -15.22 8.57 -25.51
N LYS A 114 -15.51 9.52 -24.61
CA LYS A 114 -15.34 10.95 -24.89
C LYS A 114 -13.89 11.34 -25.13
N ILE A 115 -12.94 10.68 -24.49
CA ILE A 115 -11.51 10.88 -24.73
C ILE A 115 -10.95 10.00 -25.85
N GLY A 116 -11.79 9.18 -26.48
CA GLY A 116 -11.42 8.33 -27.61
C GLY A 116 -10.57 7.12 -27.23
N GLN A 117 -10.93 6.46 -26.14
CA GLN A 117 -10.28 5.22 -25.71
C GLN A 117 -11.31 4.16 -25.25
N ILE A 118 -10.91 2.88 -25.31
CA ILE A 118 -11.71 1.76 -24.83
C ILE A 118 -11.79 1.81 -23.29
N PRO A 119 -12.98 1.67 -22.67
CA PRO A 119 -13.11 1.60 -21.22
C PRO A 119 -12.35 0.40 -20.66
N ARG A 120 -11.61 0.59 -19.57
CA ARG A 120 -10.83 -0.45 -18.88
C ARG A 120 -11.09 -0.42 -17.37
N LEU A 121 -11.00 -1.60 -16.73
CA LEU A 121 -11.07 -1.78 -15.28
C LEU A 121 -9.68 -1.92 -14.65
N TYR A 122 -8.67 -2.19 -15.47
CA TYR A 122 -7.27 -2.37 -15.06
C TYR A 122 -7.09 -3.48 -14.02
N THR A 123 -7.79 -4.61 -14.24
CA THR A 123 -7.78 -5.78 -13.34
C THR A 123 -6.41 -6.46 -13.24
N GLU A 124 -5.48 -6.14 -14.12
CA GLU A 124 -4.09 -6.58 -14.05
C GLU A 124 -3.37 -6.14 -12.78
N PHE A 125 -3.76 -5.03 -12.17
CA PHE A 125 -3.21 -4.60 -10.88
C PHE A 125 -3.69 -5.46 -9.70
N ASP A 126 -4.74 -6.25 -9.89
CA ASP A 126 -5.24 -7.18 -8.88
C ASP A 126 -4.51 -8.54 -8.88
N LYS A 127 -3.51 -8.71 -9.75
CA LYS A 127 -2.73 -9.93 -9.84
C LYS A 127 -2.03 -10.22 -8.51
N VAL A 128 -2.27 -11.41 -7.97
CA VAL A 128 -1.53 -11.92 -6.82
C VAL A 128 -0.13 -12.30 -7.28
N ILE A 129 0.88 -11.65 -6.70
CA ILE A 129 2.28 -11.93 -6.98
C ILE A 129 2.84 -12.76 -5.85
N LYS A 130 3.42 -13.92 -6.20
CA LYS A 130 4.08 -14.77 -5.22
C LYS A 130 5.37 -14.09 -4.75
N MET A 131 5.43 -13.75 -3.47
CA MET A 131 6.60 -13.15 -2.86
C MET A 131 7.69 -14.18 -2.58
N PRO A 132 8.97 -13.78 -2.63
CA PRO A 132 10.07 -14.62 -2.19
C PRO A 132 9.99 -14.87 -0.68
N LYS A 133 10.74 -15.88 -0.22
CA LYS A 133 10.90 -16.11 1.21
C LYS A 133 11.67 -14.97 1.86
N ILE A 134 11.31 -14.66 3.09
CA ILE A 134 12.02 -13.68 3.91
C ILE A 134 13.45 -14.15 4.17
N LEU A 135 14.40 -13.26 3.92
CA LEU A 135 15.82 -13.49 4.23
C LEU A 135 16.15 -12.70 5.50
N SER A 136 16.24 -13.38 6.62
CA SER A 136 16.55 -12.75 7.92
C SER A 136 17.84 -11.93 7.91
N SER A 137 18.82 -12.26 7.07
CA SER A 137 20.05 -11.47 6.89
C SER A 137 19.79 -10.09 6.29
N SER A 138 18.87 -9.97 5.33
CA SER A 138 18.53 -8.68 4.70
C SER A 138 17.84 -7.71 5.66
N ARG A 139 17.21 -8.24 6.71
CA ARG A 139 16.44 -7.43 7.68
C ARG A 139 17.24 -7.02 8.90
N LYS A 140 18.45 -7.57 9.08
CA LYS A 140 19.38 -7.20 10.15
C LYS A 140 20.34 -6.08 9.75
N LEU A 141 20.16 -5.51 8.57
CA LEU A 141 20.93 -4.36 8.12
C LEU A 141 20.51 -3.11 8.89
N THR A 142 21.48 -2.37 9.37
CA THR A 142 21.24 -1.04 9.94
C THR A 142 21.28 -0.02 8.82
N LEU A 143 20.28 0.85 8.76
CA LEU A 143 20.26 1.95 7.81
C LEU A 143 21.32 2.99 8.20
N ASP A 144 22.07 3.49 7.23
CA ASP A 144 23.04 4.57 7.42
C ASP A 144 22.30 5.92 7.53
N LEU A 145 21.70 6.14 8.70
CA LEU A 145 20.95 7.34 9.03
C LEU A 145 21.46 7.91 10.35
N MET A 146 21.79 9.19 10.34
CA MET A 146 22.08 9.93 11.58
C MET A 146 20.80 10.12 12.38
N CYS A 147 20.79 9.67 13.63
CA CYS A 147 19.66 9.78 14.53
C CYS A 147 20.03 10.71 15.70
N GLN A 148 19.08 11.55 16.10
CA GLN A 148 19.28 12.55 17.16
C GLN A 148 18.76 12.07 18.53
N SER A 149 17.92 11.05 18.56
CA SER A 149 17.30 10.52 19.76
C SER A 149 17.42 8.99 19.87
N GLN A 150 17.28 8.48 21.10
CA GLN A 150 17.25 7.04 21.35
C GLN A 150 16.08 6.38 20.64
N PHE A 151 14.94 7.06 20.51
CA PHE A 151 13.78 6.56 19.80
C PHE A 151 14.03 6.48 18.29
N GLU A 152 14.67 7.46 17.69
CA GLU A 152 15.06 7.42 16.28
C GLU A 152 16.04 6.29 15.99
N ASN A 153 17.02 6.06 16.88
CA ASN A 153 17.91 4.90 16.80
C ASN A 153 17.11 3.59 16.82
N PHE A 154 16.16 3.46 17.75
CA PHE A 154 15.30 2.29 17.82
C PHE A 154 14.51 2.09 16.51
N VAL A 155 13.90 3.14 15.95
CA VAL A 155 13.16 3.07 14.67
C VAL A 155 14.08 2.65 13.54
N ARG A 156 15.26 3.27 13.40
CA ARG A 156 16.25 2.93 12.38
C ARG A 156 16.65 1.45 12.41
N ASP A 157 16.88 0.93 13.62
CA ASP A 157 17.38 -0.44 13.82
C ASP A 157 16.26 -1.49 13.65
N ASN A 158 14.99 -1.09 13.76
CA ASN A 158 13.84 -2.01 13.70
C ASN A 158 12.95 -1.86 12.46
N VAL A 159 13.00 -0.74 11.73
CA VAL A 159 12.08 -0.48 10.60
C VAL A 159 12.15 -1.55 9.51
N LEU A 160 13.31 -2.12 9.25
CA LEU A 160 13.47 -3.18 8.26
C LEU A 160 12.83 -4.50 8.72
N LEU A 161 12.74 -4.75 10.03
CA LEU A 161 12.06 -5.94 10.56
C LEU A 161 10.56 -5.89 10.23
N ASP A 162 9.94 -4.71 10.36
CA ASP A 162 8.51 -4.49 10.18
C ASP A 162 8.11 -4.12 8.74
N ALA A 163 9.08 -3.79 7.90
CA ALA A 163 8.80 -3.42 6.53
C ALA A 163 8.16 -4.57 5.75
N PRO A 164 7.07 -4.32 4.98
CA PRO A 164 6.45 -5.36 4.17
C PRO A 164 7.42 -6.00 3.16
N VAL A 165 7.27 -7.31 2.96
CA VAL A 165 8.10 -8.11 2.03
C VAL A 165 8.26 -7.47 0.65
N PRO A 166 7.23 -6.88 0.03
CA PRO A 166 7.34 -6.22 -1.27
C PRO A 166 8.39 -5.10 -1.34
N TYR A 167 8.75 -4.49 -0.22
CA TYR A 167 9.69 -3.37 -0.21
C TYR A 167 11.15 -3.79 -0.02
N ILE A 168 11.39 -5.02 0.42
CA ILE A 168 12.74 -5.55 0.64
C ILE A 168 12.99 -6.74 -0.29
N GLU A 169 12.56 -7.94 0.09
CA GLU A 169 12.85 -9.16 -0.66
C GLU A 169 12.06 -9.26 -1.97
N GLY A 170 10.84 -8.72 -1.98
CA GLY A 170 9.89 -8.79 -3.10
C GLY A 170 10.05 -7.69 -4.14
N TYR A 171 10.85 -6.64 -3.87
CA TYR A 171 10.88 -5.47 -4.73
C TYR A 171 11.19 -5.79 -6.20
N ARG A 172 12.23 -6.58 -6.46
CA ARG A 172 12.60 -6.97 -7.83
C ARG A 172 11.50 -7.74 -8.55
N VAL A 173 10.76 -8.57 -7.81
CA VAL A 173 9.65 -9.37 -8.37
C VAL A 173 8.48 -8.44 -8.72
N ILE A 174 8.13 -7.51 -7.84
CA ILE A 174 7.10 -6.51 -8.11
C ILE A 174 7.51 -5.64 -9.30
N TRP A 175 8.73 -5.12 -9.29
CA TRP A 175 9.25 -4.26 -10.35
C TRP A 175 9.23 -4.93 -11.73
N SER A 176 9.75 -6.16 -11.85
CA SER A 176 9.72 -6.90 -13.11
C SER A 176 8.29 -7.16 -13.60
N ASN A 177 7.35 -7.49 -12.70
CA ASN A 177 5.94 -7.63 -13.08
C ASN A 177 5.34 -6.30 -13.51
N ALA A 178 5.65 -5.19 -12.82
CA ALA A 178 5.15 -3.86 -13.14
C ALA A 178 5.58 -3.39 -14.53
N LEU A 179 6.84 -3.64 -14.93
CA LEU A 179 7.35 -3.26 -16.26
C LEU A 179 6.61 -3.93 -17.42
N HIS A 180 6.07 -5.12 -17.18
CA HIS A 180 5.30 -5.87 -18.19
C HIS A 180 3.80 -5.53 -18.18
N LEU A 181 3.35 -4.66 -17.27
CA LEU A 181 1.95 -4.26 -17.22
C LEU A 181 1.66 -3.20 -18.28
N LEU A 182 0.57 -3.44 -18.98
CA LEU A 182 -0.14 -2.45 -19.76
C LEU A 182 -1.13 -1.72 -18.84
N PRO A 183 -1.51 -0.50 -19.16
CA PRO A 183 -1.32 0.22 -20.41
C PRO A 183 -0.05 1.07 -20.45
N ASN A 184 0.34 1.43 -21.66
CA ASN A 184 1.20 2.58 -21.86
C ASN A 184 0.32 3.83 -21.88
N CYS A 185 0.48 4.73 -20.90
CA CYS A 185 -0.30 5.97 -20.81
C CYS A 185 0.59 7.12 -20.33
N LYS A 186 0.20 8.34 -20.67
CA LYS A 186 0.88 9.57 -20.21
C LYS A 186 0.23 10.17 -18.97
N VAL A 187 -1.03 9.84 -18.71
CA VAL A 187 -1.78 10.37 -17.58
C VAL A 187 -2.37 9.21 -16.81
N ILE A 188 -2.20 9.22 -15.49
CA ILE A 188 -2.71 8.23 -14.57
C ILE A 188 -3.66 8.95 -13.63
N PHE A 189 -4.89 8.47 -13.52
CA PHE A 189 -5.86 8.93 -12.53
C PHE A 189 -6.13 7.79 -11.56
N ASP A 190 -5.92 8.05 -10.28
CA ASP A 190 -6.18 7.09 -9.21
C ASP A 190 -6.79 7.77 -7.98
N ALA A 191 -7.65 7.08 -7.26
CA ALA A 191 -8.23 7.58 -6.03
C ALA A 191 -7.86 6.76 -4.79
N ASN A 192 -7.27 5.56 -4.95
CA ASN A 192 -7.00 4.71 -3.79
C ASN A 192 -5.87 3.67 -3.94
N SER A 193 -5.55 3.21 -5.16
CA SER A 193 -4.55 2.15 -5.34
C SER A 193 -3.16 2.55 -4.85
N TYR A 194 -2.82 3.83 -4.88
CA TYR A 194 -1.56 4.38 -4.36
C TYR A 194 -1.34 4.07 -2.86
N TRP A 195 -2.39 3.76 -2.13
CA TRP A 195 -2.29 3.40 -0.71
C TRP A 195 -1.78 1.98 -0.50
N TYR A 196 -2.38 1.00 -1.16
CA TYR A 196 -2.25 -0.41 -0.78
C TYR A 196 -1.73 -1.33 -1.88
N ASN A 197 -1.72 -0.89 -3.16
CA ASN A 197 -1.38 -1.77 -4.27
C ASN A 197 0.06 -1.58 -4.71
N GLU A 198 0.95 -2.46 -4.29
CA GLU A 198 2.39 -2.35 -4.58
C GLU A 198 2.70 -2.43 -6.08
N LEU A 199 1.94 -3.25 -6.81
CA LEU A 199 2.11 -3.40 -8.25
C LEU A 199 1.75 -2.11 -8.97
N PHE A 200 0.62 -1.49 -8.60
CA PHE A 200 0.22 -0.19 -9.11
C PHE A 200 1.24 0.90 -8.75
N LYS A 201 1.67 0.97 -7.48
CA LYS A 201 2.64 1.97 -7.03
C LYS A 201 3.94 1.91 -7.83
N THR A 202 4.46 0.70 -8.03
CA THR A 202 5.71 0.49 -8.78
C THR A 202 5.54 0.86 -10.26
N TRP A 203 4.44 0.40 -10.89
CA TRP A 203 4.13 0.76 -12.27
C TRP A 203 3.94 2.28 -12.44
N CYS A 204 3.20 2.92 -11.53
CA CYS A 204 2.95 4.35 -11.53
C CYS A 204 4.25 5.15 -11.39
N ALA A 205 5.12 4.77 -10.46
CA ALA A 205 6.43 5.41 -10.26
C ALA A 205 7.30 5.34 -11.53
N GLU A 206 7.35 4.19 -12.21
CA GLU A 206 8.06 4.04 -13.48
C GLU A 206 7.48 4.95 -14.57
N LYS A 207 6.15 5.05 -14.66
CA LYS A 207 5.50 5.92 -15.65
C LYS A 207 5.76 7.40 -15.38
N VAL A 208 5.70 7.82 -14.12
CA VAL A 208 6.01 9.21 -13.72
C VAL A 208 7.48 9.53 -13.97
N ASN A 209 8.39 8.61 -13.68
CA ASN A 209 9.82 8.77 -13.96
C ASN A 209 10.11 8.93 -15.48
N LEU A 210 9.26 8.38 -16.33
CA LEU A 210 9.31 8.54 -17.80
C LEU A 210 8.54 9.77 -18.30
N GLY A 211 8.14 10.68 -17.42
CA GLY A 211 7.44 11.94 -17.77
C GLY A 211 5.91 11.82 -17.82
N GLY A 212 5.34 10.76 -17.24
CA GLY A 212 3.90 10.64 -17.03
C GLY A 212 3.41 11.57 -15.93
N VAL A 213 2.11 11.89 -15.95
CA VAL A 213 1.43 12.76 -14.98
C VAL A 213 0.53 11.92 -14.09
N LEU A 214 0.70 12.05 -12.77
CA LEU A 214 -0.14 11.41 -11.78
C LEU A 214 -1.20 12.39 -11.25
N ILE A 215 -2.46 12.05 -11.46
CA ILE A 215 -3.61 12.73 -10.88
C ILE A 215 -4.18 11.84 -9.77
N VAL A 216 -4.19 12.35 -8.55
CA VAL A 216 -4.82 11.65 -7.42
C VAL A 216 -6.10 12.37 -7.04
N SER A 217 -7.16 11.62 -6.77
CA SER A 217 -8.43 12.19 -6.29
C SER A 217 -8.66 11.87 -4.82
N GLU A 218 -9.22 12.82 -4.11
CA GLU A 218 -9.76 12.61 -2.76
C GLU A 218 -10.81 11.48 -2.79
N HIS A 219 -10.83 10.62 -1.76
CA HIS A 219 -11.70 9.43 -1.74
C HIS A 219 -12.65 9.36 -0.54
N GLY A 220 -12.80 10.45 0.22
CA GLY A 220 -13.81 10.57 1.27
C GLY A 220 -13.28 10.57 2.70
N SER A 221 -11.99 10.72 2.91
CA SER A 221 -11.43 10.90 4.24
C SER A 221 -11.54 12.35 4.70
N SER A 222 -12.30 12.59 5.78
CA SER A 222 -12.38 13.91 6.44
C SER A 222 -11.08 14.31 7.16
N ILE A 223 -10.13 13.43 7.30
CA ILE A 223 -8.84 13.65 7.99
C ILE A 223 -8.03 14.77 7.33
N GLN A 224 -8.20 14.97 6.05
CA GLN A 224 -7.48 16.00 5.29
C GLN A 224 -7.87 17.43 5.66
N SER A 225 -8.98 17.64 6.38
CA SER A 225 -9.45 18.99 6.69
C SER A 225 -8.53 19.81 7.58
N LYS A 226 -7.82 19.16 8.52
CA LYS A 226 -6.94 19.85 9.48
C LYS A 226 -5.44 19.76 9.15
N TYR A 227 -5.02 18.74 8.39
CA TYR A 227 -3.61 18.40 8.21
C TYR A 227 -3.18 18.32 6.75
N GLN A 228 -3.67 19.21 5.90
CA GLN A 228 -3.34 19.22 4.47
C GLN A 228 -1.83 19.32 4.16
N SER A 229 -1.04 19.88 5.09
CA SER A 229 0.41 19.91 4.97
C SER A 229 1.07 18.54 5.02
N PHE A 230 0.37 17.54 5.58
CA PHE A 230 0.85 16.16 5.72
C PHE A 230 0.19 15.18 4.76
N SER A 231 -0.72 15.64 3.89
CA SER A 231 -1.40 14.71 3.00
C SER A 231 -0.42 14.07 2.02
N HIS A 232 -0.31 12.75 2.11
CA HIS A 232 0.51 11.93 1.24
C HIS A 232 0.14 12.15 -0.23
N GLU A 233 -1.15 12.19 -0.52
CA GLU A 233 -1.74 12.36 -1.84
C GLU A 233 -1.26 13.63 -2.55
N SER A 234 -1.28 14.74 -1.82
CA SER A 234 -0.83 16.04 -2.35
C SER A 234 0.67 16.10 -2.61
N LYS A 235 1.46 15.21 -1.97
CA LYS A 235 2.93 15.17 -2.14
C LYS A 235 3.36 14.28 -3.29
N ILE A 236 2.63 13.18 -3.52
CA ILE A 236 2.98 12.21 -4.56
C ILE A 236 2.39 12.54 -5.93
N SER A 237 1.39 13.44 -6.00
CA SER A 237 0.68 13.76 -7.23
C SER A 237 1.11 15.06 -7.86
N ASP A 238 1.13 15.09 -9.19
CA ASP A 238 1.26 16.34 -9.97
C ASP A 238 0.00 17.19 -9.85
N ILE A 239 -1.17 16.52 -9.85
CA ILE A 239 -2.47 17.15 -9.65
C ILE A 239 -3.23 16.38 -8.57
N PHE A 240 -3.72 17.10 -7.56
CA PHE A 240 -4.57 16.54 -6.51
C PHE A 240 -5.98 17.11 -6.62
N VAL A 241 -6.93 16.26 -6.97
CA VAL A 241 -8.36 16.61 -7.05
C VAL A 241 -8.96 16.60 -5.66
N VAL A 242 -9.47 17.75 -5.22
CA VAL A 242 -10.11 17.96 -3.92
C VAL A 242 -11.58 18.32 -4.10
N TRP A 243 -12.45 17.89 -3.17
CA TRP A 243 -13.88 18.18 -3.23
C TRP A 243 -14.26 19.54 -2.64
N ARG A 244 -13.33 20.16 -1.96
CA ARG A 244 -13.47 21.50 -1.37
C ARG A 244 -12.56 22.50 -2.05
N LYS A 245 -12.55 23.73 -1.57
CA LYS A 245 -11.70 24.80 -2.09
C LYS A 245 -10.25 24.36 -2.15
N ALA A 246 -9.64 24.48 -3.31
CA ALA A 246 -8.20 24.26 -3.49
C ALA A 246 -7.38 25.28 -2.69
N LEU A 247 -6.38 24.80 -1.95
CA LEU A 247 -5.53 25.62 -1.09
C LEU A 247 -4.06 25.59 -1.53
N LYS A 248 -3.68 24.64 -2.39
CA LYS A 248 -2.30 24.49 -2.90
C LYS A 248 -2.29 24.59 -4.42
N LYS A 249 -1.12 24.95 -4.96
CA LYS A 249 -0.92 25.15 -6.40
C LYS A 249 -1.27 23.91 -7.25
N ASN A 250 -0.99 22.72 -6.73
CA ASN A 250 -1.29 21.46 -7.42
C ASN A 250 -2.69 20.91 -7.15
N GLN A 251 -3.57 21.64 -6.44
CA GLN A 251 -4.93 21.22 -6.16
C GLN A 251 -5.92 21.80 -7.17
N ILE A 252 -6.88 20.97 -7.58
CA ILE A 252 -8.01 21.37 -8.42
C ILE A 252 -9.29 20.95 -7.71
N GLN A 253 -10.22 21.89 -7.57
CA GLN A 253 -11.53 21.60 -6.99
C GLN A 253 -12.44 20.99 -8.04
N LEU A 254 -12.92 19.77 -7.79
CA LEU A 254 -13.96 19.11 -8.57
C LEU A 254 -14.99 18.50 -7.62
N PRO A 255 -16.22 18.21 -8.11
CA PRO A 255 -17.21 17.49 -7.31
C PRO A 255 -16.73 16.05 -7.01
N PRO A 256 -17.33 15.40 -5.98
CA PRO A 256 -17.03 13.99 -5.68
C PRO A 256 -17.22 13.06 -6.87
N ASN A 257 -16.40 12.02 -6.94
CA ASN A 257 -16.43 11.01 -8.01
C ASN A 257 -17.64 10.06 -7.92
N LYS A 258 -18.44 10.18 -6.86
CA LYS A 258 -19.62 9.33 -6.62
C LYS A 258 -20.89 10.10 -6.88
#